data_ff96c4f03143308e06444b16128f9ea5
#
_entry.id   ff96c4f03143308e06444b16128f9ea5
#
_cell.length_a   1.000
_cell.length_b   1.000
_cell.length_c   1.000
_cell.angle_alpha   90.00
_cell.angle_beta   90.00
_cell.angle_gamma   90.00
#
_symmetry.space_group_name_H-M   'P 1'
#
loop_
_entity.id
_entity.type
_entity.pdbx_description
1 polymer ?
#
loop_
_entity_poly.entity_id
_entity_poly.type
_entity_poly.pdbx_seq_one_letter_code
_entity_poly.pdbx_strand_id
1 'polypeptide(L)'
;GHGPQRWTVVLLACLVLVPVLQIIPLPPGTWQSLPGRSLVIEIANAVLPGDWRPVTFDGPATQQWLIGLSVPVAAFLLARGLRDDEGEYLLWAVVAVGCASAVLGLVQLATGQLHLYVSAHNNFPVGLFANRNHQAMMMALTLAVTLLLAVRRVSTGQLGVLAWVHLPIALLVIAVALLTQSRAGAVLLALGVLPAAIMLRRTATRAMALGGLVLIGLGAAWL
;
A
#
# COMPACT_ATOMS: atom_id res chain seq x y z
N GLY A 1 16.76 -21.47 -6.99
CA GLY A 1 17.18 -20.11 -6.65
C GLY A 1 16.46 -19.55 -5.44
N HIS A 2 17.07 -19.61 -4.24
CA HIS A 2 16.47 -19.13 -2.97
C HIS A 2 16.80 -17.64 -2.67
N GLY A 3 17.31 -16.87 -3.64
CA GLY A 3 17.80 -15.51 -3.40
C GLY A 3 16.72 -14.48 -2.99
N PRO A 4 15.68 -14.23 -3.79
CA PRO A 4 14.69 -13.19 -3.50
C PRO A 4 13.87 -13.46 -2.23
N GLN A 5 13.55 -14.72 -1.96
CA GLN A 5 12.74 -15.13 -0.81
C GLN A 5 13.42 -14.86 0.54
N ARG A 6 14.74 -15.01 0.60
CA ARG A 6 15.52 -14.76 1.84
C ARG A 6 15.42 -13.28 2.27
N TRP A 7 15.55 -12.36 1.33
CA TRP A 7 15.47 -10.92 1.62
C TRP A 7 14.08 -10.49 2.08
N THR A 8 13.01 -11.08 1.49
CA THR A 8 11.65 -10.79 1.95
C THR A 8 11.41 -11.27 3.39
N VAL A 9 11.91 -12.47 3.74
CA VAL A 9 11.82 -12.97 5.12
C VAL A 9 12.62 -12.08 6.08
N VAL A 10 13.83 -11.66 5.70
CA VAL A 10 14.66 -10.76 6.51
C VAL A 10 13.94 -9.42 6.73
N LEU A 11 13.37 -8.84 5.67
CA LEU A 11 12.61 -7.59 5.76
C LEU A 11 11.41 -7.72 6.72
N LEU A 12 10.62 -8.78 6.58
CA LEU A 12 9.48 -9.03 7.47
C LEU A 12 9.94 -9.26 8.92
N ALA A 13 11.02 -10.00 9.13
CA ALA A 13 11.59 -10.20 10.46
C ALA A 13 12.02 -8.86 11.08
N CYS A 14 12.69 -7.98 10.32
CA CYS A 14 13.08 -6.65 10.78
C CYS A 14 11.87 -5.78 11.11
N LEU A 15 10.81 -5.81 10.27
CA LEU A 15 9.58 -5.05 10.51
C LEU A 15 8.89 -5.44 11.81
N VAL A 16 8.96 -6.71 12.21
CA VAL A 16 8.40 -7.19 13.48
C VAL A 16 9.37 -6.96 14.64
N LEU A 17 10.66 -7.27 14.45
CA LEU A 17 11.67 -7.25 15.51
C LEU A 17 11.91 -5.83 16.05
N VAL A 18 11.98 -4.82 15.17
CA VAL A 18 12.27 -3.44 15.58
C VAL A 18 11.24 -2.92 16.59
N PRO A 19 9.92 -2.93 16.33
CA PRO A 19 8.94 -2.46 17.31
C PRO A 19 8.85 -3.38 18.54
N VAL A 20 9.12 -4.69 18.43
CA VAL A 20 9.23 -5.58 19.59
C VAL A 20 10.35 -5.12 20.52
N LEU A 21 11.53 -4.83 19.97
CA LEU A 21 12.66 -4.30 20.75
C LEU A 21 12.34 -2.93 21.36
N GLN A 22 11.58 -2.09 20.66
CA GLN A 22 11.19 -0.76 21.14
C GLN A 22 10.22 -0.79 22.33
N ILE A 23 9.46 -1.88 22.52
CA ILE A 23 8.51 -2.02 23.64
C ILE A 23 9.19 -2.56 24.90
N ILE A 24 10.34 -3.20 24.79
CA ILE A 24 11.03 -3.80 25.93
C ILE A 24 11.42 -2.70 26.91
N PRO A 25 11.00 -2.78 28.18
CA PRO A 25 11.39 -1.82 29.19
C PRO A 25 12.91 -1.88 29.45
N LEU A 26 13.55 -0.74 29.44
CA LEU A 26 14.97 -0.59 29.75
C LEU A 26 15.15 -0.01 31.16
N PRO A 27 16.23 -0.36 31.85
CA PRO A 27 16.54 0.23 33.15
C PRO A 27 16.81 1.74 33.05
N PRO A 28 16.56 2.53 34.12
CA PRO A 28 16.67 3.98 34.13
C PRO A 28 17.95 4.53 33.51
N GLY A 29 19.09 3.99 33.89
CA GLY A 29 20.40 4.46 33.37
C GLY A 29 20.56 4.27 31.85
N THR A 30 19.84 3.30 31.26
CA THR A 30 19.91 3.02 29.83
C THR A 30 18.93 3.90 29.05
N TRP A 31 17.65 3.96 29.43
CA TRP A 31 16.67 4.72 28.64
C TRP A 31 16.88 6.24 28.77
N GLN A 32 17.41 6.71 29.92
CA GLN A 32 17.73 8.13 30.14
C GLN A 32 18.94 8.60 29.34
N SER A 33 19.89 7.70 29.01
CA SER A 33 21.06 8.04 28.16
C SER A 33 20.73 8.17 26.67
N LEU A 34 19.53 7.80 26.24
CA LEU A 34 19.13 7.89 24.84
C LEU A 34 18.95 9.38 24.43
N PRO A 35 19.34 9.73 23.18
CA PRO A 35 19.22 11.11 22.71
C PRO A 35 17.74 11.57 22.63
N GLY A 36 17.50 12.85 22.87
CA GLY A 36 16.17 13.46 22.76
C GLY A 36 15.22 13.16 23.93
N ARG A 37 15.72 12.65 25.07
CA ARG A 37 14.90 12.24 26.22
C ARG A 37 14.78 13.29 27.33
N SER A 38 15.38 14.47 27.23
CA SER A 38 15.43 15.47 28.31
C SER A 38 14.06 15.77 28.91
N LEU A 39 13.06 16.11 28.09
CA LEU A 39 11.69 16.38 28.55
C LEU A 39 11.02 15.16 29.18
N VAL A 40 11.22 13.99 28.61
CA VAL A 40 10.66 12.73 29.16
C VAL A 40 11.29 12.39 30.50
N ILE A 41 12.58 12.64 30.67
CA ILE A 41 13.30 12.45 31.95
C ILE A 41 12.73 13.38 33.02
N GLU A 42 12.53 14.65 32.69
CA GLU A 42 11.95 15.65 33.62
C GLU A 42 10.56 15.22 34.08
N ILE A 43 9.66 14.88 33.16
CA ILE A 43 8.32 14.43 33.46
C ILE A 43 8.35 13.11 34.27
N ALA A 44 9.20 12.18 33.88
CA ALA A 44 9.30 10.88 34.52
C ALA A 44 9.78 10.98 35.97
N ASN A 45 10.78 11.82 36.23
CA ASN A 45 11.32 12.04 37.58
C ASN A 45 10.31 12.74 38.49
N ALA A 46 9.42 13.57 37.93
CA ALA A 46 8.35 14.21 38.69
C ALA A 46 7.21 13.27 39.08
N VAL A 47 6.94 12.22 38.26
CA VAL A 47 5.77 11.33 38.47
C VAL A 47 6.19 10.00 39.10
N LEU A 48 7.19 9.33 38.53
CA LEU A 48 7.67 7.98 38.92
C LEU A 48 9.19 7.89 38.75
N PRO A 49 9.98 8.39 39.72
CA PRO A 49 11.44 8.34 39.63
C PRO A 49 11.94 6.88 39.70
N GLY A 50 12.90 6.56 38.84
CA GLY A 50 13.55 5.24 38.83
C GLY A 50 12.76 4.13 38.10
N ASP A 51 11.69 4.47 37.39
CA ASP A 51 10.88 3.50 36.65
C ASP A 51 11.56 2.98 35.37
N TRP A 52 11.29 1.73 35.02
CA TRP A 52 11.73 1.12 33.77
C TRP A 52 10.84 1.60 32.62
N ARG A 53 11.43 2.05 31.53
CA ARG A 53 10.66 2.59 30.40
C ARG A 53 11.15 2.05 29.06
N PRO A 54 10.24 1.85 28.10
CA PRO A 54 10.62 1.37 26.77
C PRO A 54 11.30 2.47 25.93
N VAL A 55 11.91 2.04 24.82
CA VAL A 55 12.46 2.95 23.82
C VAL A 55 11.36 3.77 23.16
N THR A 56 10.22 3.16 22.91
CA THR A 56 9.06 3.88 22.34
C THR A 56 8.52 4.94 23.28
N PHE A 57 8.08 6.07 22.75
CA PHE A 57 7.38 7.12 23.49
C PHE A 57 5.91 6.77 23.75
N ASP A 58 5.31 5.95 22.86
CA ASP A 58 3.93 5.51 22.95
C ASP A 58 3.86 3.98 22.82
N GLY A 59 3.91 3.31 23.98
CA GLY A 59 3.85 1.86 24.07
C GLY A 59 2.54 1.29 23.49
N PRO A 60 1.38 1.79 23.87
CA PRO A 60 0.09 1.36 23.32
C PRO A 60 0.01 1.48 21.80
N ALA A 61 0.42 2.61 21.23
CA ALA A 61 0.43 2.79 19.78
C ALA A 61 1.37 1.80 19.07
N THR A 62 2.56 1.55 19.65
CA THR A 62 3.51 0.57 19.09
C THR A 62 2.97 -0.86 19.18
N GLN A 63 2.26 -1.22 20.25
CA GLN A 63 1.59 -2.52 20.38
C GLN A 63 0.46 -2.67 19.35
N GLN A 64 -0.36 -1.64 19.18
CA GLN A 64 -1.43 -1.63 18.19
C GLN A 64 -0.87 -1.79 16.77
N TRP A 65 0.25 -1.13 16.47
CA TRP A 65 0.94 -1.28 15.19
C TRP A 65 1.45 -2.70 14.98
N LEU A 66 2.04 -3.34 16.01
CA LEU A 66 2.47 -4.75 15.97
C LEU A 66 1.30 -5.71 15.68
N ILE A 67 0.16 -5.49 16.36
CA ILE A 67 -1.06 -6.28 16.12
C ILE A 67 -1.50 -6.08 14.65
N GLY A 68 -1.47 -4.84 14.15
CA GLY A 68 -1.80 -4.54 12.76
C GLY A 68 -0.91 -5.24 11.75
N LEU A 69 0.38 -5.46 12.07
CA LEU A 69 1.31 -6.21 11.22
C LEU A 69 0.95 -7.69 11.05
N SER A 70 0.17 -8.26 11.96
CA SER A 70 -0.26 -9.66 11.85
C SER A 70 -1.02 -9.92 10.54
N VAL A 71 -1.82 -8.96 10.07
CA VAL A 71 -2.61 -9.08 8.84
C VAL A 71 -1.73 -9.20 7.59
N PRO A 72 -0.80 -8.26 7.29
CA PRO A 72 0.04 -8.38 6.10
C PRO A 72 1.01 -9.58 6.19
N VAL A 73 1.47 -9.95 7.39
CA VAL A 73 2.32 -11.14 7.58
C VAL A 73 1.53 -12.40 7.29
N ALA A 74 0.31 -12.55 7.82
CA ALA A 74 -0.56 -13.69 7.55
C ALA A 74 -0.91 -13.76 6.06
N ALA A 75 -1.28 -12.64 5.44
CA ALA A 75 -1.57 -12.58 4.00
C ALA A 75 -0.36 -13.03 3.16
N PHE A 76 0.85 -12.60 3.51
CA PHE A 76 2.08 -13.01 2.84
C PHE A 76 2.35 -14.52 2.99
N LEU A 77 2.20 -15.05 4.19
CA LEU A 77 2.41 -16.49 4.46
C LEU A 77 1.38 -17.35 3.71
N LEU A 78 0.12 -16.96 3.70
CA LEU A 78 -0.93 -17.62 2.94
C LEU A 78 -0.65 -17.57 1.44
N ALA A 79 -0.30 -16.38 0.91
CA ALA A 79 0.01 -16.22 -0.52
C ALA A 79 1.19 -17.08 -0.98
N ARG A 80 2.15 -17.35 -0.10
CA ARG A 80 3.28 -18.26 -0.42
C ARG A 80 2.88 -19.72 -0.53
N GLY A 81 1.79 -20.14 0.10
CA GLY A 81 1.25 -21.49 0.04
C GLY A 81 0.36 -21.74 -1.17
N LEU A 82 -0.02 -20.69 -1.91
CA LEU A 82 -0.91 -20.80 -3.07
C LEU A 82 -0.17 -21.43 -4.26
N ARG A 83 -0.89 -22.22 -5.03
CA ARG A 83 -0.48 -22.71 -6.35
C ARG A 83 -0.61 -21.56 -7.37
N ASP A 84 0.05 -21.71 -8.52
CA ASP A 84 0.06 -20.66 -9.56
C ASP A 84 -1.35 -20.27 -10.04
N ASP A 85 -2.24 -21.27 -10.18
CA ASP A 85 -3.65 -21.07 -10.55
C ASP A 85 -4.45 -20.35 -9.44
N GLU A 86 -4.23 -20.72 -8.18
CA GLU A 86 -4.86 -20.07 -7.02
C GLU A 86 -4.37 -18.63 -6.85
N GLY A 87 -3.09 -18.39 -7.14
CA GLY A 87 -2.50 -17.05 -7.14
C GLY A 87 -3.18 -16.09 -8.11
N GLU A 88 -3.62 -16.57 -9.27
CA GLU A 88 -4.37 -15.74 -10.23
C GLU A 88 -5.74 -15.33 -9.70
N TYR A 89 -6.46 -16.21 -9.00
CA TYR A 89 -7.74 -15.85 -8.34
C TYR A 89 -7.54 -14.77 -7.27
N LEU A 90 -6.46 -14.86 -6.49
CA LEU A 90 -6.14 -13.82 -5.51
C LEU A 90 -5.90 -12.46 -6.20
N LEU A 91 -5.18 -12.42 -7.31
CA LEU A 91 -4.97 -11.19 -8.07
C LEU A 91 -6.29 -10.61 -8.58
N TRP A 92 -7.18 -11.44 -9.09
CA TRP A 92 -8.53 -11.01 -9.51
C TRP A 92 -9.39 -10.52 -8.34
N ALA A 93 -9.27 -11.14 -7.16
CA ALA A 93 -9.94 -10.65 -5.95
C ALA A 93 -9.46 -9.25 -5.56
N VAL A 94 -8.16 -8.96 -5.65
CA VAL A 94 -7.61 -7.62 -5.44
C VAL A 94 -8.20 -6.62 -6.44
N VAL A 95 -8.28 -6.99 -7.72
CA VAL A 95 -8.89 -6.14 -8.75
C VAL A 95 -10.37 -5.88 -8.45
N ALA A 96 -11.12 -6.91 -8.08
CA ALA A 96 -12.55 -6.78 -7.76
C ALA A 96 -12.78 -5.85 -6.57
N VAL A 97 -12.03 -6.00 -5.47
CA VAL A 97 -12.10 -5.11 -4.30
C VAL A 97 -11.70 -3.68 -4.67
N GLY A 98 -10.65 -3.52 -5.48
CA GLY A 98 -10.23 -2.20 -5.98
C GLY A 98 -11.29 -1.52 -6.82
N CYS A 99 -11.94 -2.24 -7.74
CA CYS A 99 -13.06 -1.72 -8.54
C CYS A 99 -14.27 -1.36 -7.67
N ALA A 100 -14.63 -2.20 -6.71
CA ALA A 100 -15.71 -1.91 -5.78
C ALA A 100 -15.40 -0.64 -4.95
N SER A 101 -14.17 -0.49 -4.48
CA SER A 101 -13.72 0.72 -3.79
C SER A 101 -13.73 1.96 -4.70
N ALA A 102 -13.36 1.81 -5.97
CA ALA A 102 -13.40 2.90 -6.94
C ALA A 102 -14.84 3.38 -7.20
N VAL A 103 -15.75 2.44 -7.46
CA VAL A 103 -17.17 2.74 -7.68
C VAL A 103 -17.79 3.40 -6.45
N LEU A 104 -17.54 2.84 -5.25
CA LEU A 104 -18.01 3.45 -4.01
C LEU A 104 -17.46 4.87 -3.85
N GLY A 105 -16.19 5.10 -4.12
CA GLY A 105 -15.57 6.42 -4.06
C GLY A 105 -16.23 7.43 -5.02
N LEU A 106 -16.59 7.01 -6.23
CA LEU A 106 -17.33 7.87 -7.18
C LEU A 106 -18.72 8.18 -6.69
N VAL A 107 -19.44 7.21 -6.10
CA VAL A 107 -20.76 7.44 -5.50
C VAL A 107 -20.65 8.40 -4.33
N GLN A 108 -19.65 8.25 -3.45
CA GLN A 108 -19.38 9.16 -2.35
C GLN A 108 -19.14 10.59 -2.85
N LEU A 109 -18.33 10.75 -3.89
CA LEU A 109 -18.03 12.05 -4.49
C LEU A 109 -19.29 12.69 -5.12
N ALA A 110 -20.13 11.89 -5.78
CA ALA A 110 -21.32 12.37 -6.46
C ALA A 110 -22.47 12.71 -5.51
N THR A 111 -22.61 11.98 -4.40
CA THR A 111 -23.77 12.09 -3.50
C THR A 111 -23.45 12.75 -2.16
N GLY A 112 -22.17 12.80 -1.76
CA GLY A 112 -21.77 13.18 -0.41
C GLY A 112 -22.17 12.17 0.67
N GLN A 113 -22.62 10.96 0.27
CA GLN A 113 -23.14 9.92 1.18
C GLN A 113 -22.34 8.63 1.09
N LEU A 114 -22.74 7.62 1.87
CA LEU A 114 -22.12 6.28 1.91
C LEU A 114 -20.65 6.27 2.39
N HIS A 115 -20.27 7.26 3.20
CA HIS A 115 -18.99 7.22 3.90
C HIS A 115 -19.05 6.17 5.02
N LEU A 116 -18.17 5.17 4.96
CA LEU A 116 -18.09 4.10 5.96
C LEU A 116 -17.48 4.55 7.29
N TYR A 117 -16.78 5.67 7.26
CA TYR A 117 -16.07 6.24 8.41
C TYR A 117 -16.34 7.74 8.52
N VAL A 118 -16.33 8.27 9.74
CA VAL A 118 -16.24 9.72 9.95
C VAL A 118 -14.85 10.16 9.48
N SER A 119 -14.81 10.91 8.39
CA SER A 119 -13.56 11.30 7.72
C SER A 119 -13.50 12.82 7.55
N ALA A 120 -12.31 13.38 7.72
CA ALA A 120 -12.02 14.77 7.34
C ALA A 120 -11.92 14.97 5.81
N HIS A 121 -12.07 13.91 5.01
CA HIS A 121 -11.87 13.90 3.56
C HIS A 121 -13.16 13.67 2.76
N ASN A 122 -14.32 14.09 3.26
CA ASN A 122 -15.64 13.83 2.65
C ASN A 122 -15.80 14.43 1.25
N ASN A 123 -14.95 15.40 0.86
CA ASN A 123 -14.99 16.01 -0.48
C ASN A 123 -14.14 15.23 -1.51
N PHE A 124 -13.64 14.07 -1.15
CA PHE A 124 -12.80 13.24 -2.01
C PHE A 124 -13.34 11.80 -2.08
N PRO A 125 -13.08 11.07 -3.17
CA PRO A 125 -13.44 9.67 -3.26
C PRO A 125 -12.53 8.86 -2.32
N VAL A 126 -13.05 8.47 -1.15
CA VAL A 126 -12.30 7.67 -0.16
C VAL A 126 -12.59 6.17 -0.27
N GLY A 127 -13.68 5.77 -0.98
CA GLY A 127 -14.05 4.37 -1.19
C GLY A 127 -14.26 3.61 0.11
N LEU A 128 -13.55 2.49 0.26
CA LEU A 128 -13.61 1.63 1.46
C LEU A 128 -12.77 2.18 2.62
N PHE A 129 -12.11 3.33 2.49
CA PHE A 129 -11.16 3.85 3.46
C PHE A 129 -11.67 5.11 4.16
N ALA A 130 -11.05 5.45 5.30
CA ALA A 130 -11.26 6.72 5.98
C ALA A 130 -10.41 7.86 5.39
N ASN A 131 -9.40 7.54 4.57
CA ASN A 131 -8.40 8.48 4.10
C ASN A 131 -8.20 8.36 2.58
N ARG A 132 -8.27 9.49 1.88
CA ARG A 132 -8.05 9.58 0.43
C ARG A 132 -6.69 9.02 -0.03
N ASN A 133 -5.65 9.09 0.81
CA ASN A 133 -4.34 8.55 0.46
C ASN A 133 -4.36 7.02 0.42
N HIS A 134 -5.10 6.36 1.31
CA HIS A 134 -5.27 4.90 1.28
C HIS A 134 -6.09 4.47 0.06
N GLN A 135 -7.11 5.23 -0.31
CA GLN A 135 -7.84 5.00 -1.56
C GLN A 135 -6.91 5.10 -2.76
N ALA A 136 -6.07 6.13 -2.83
CA ALA A 136 -5.11 6.29 -3.92
C ALA A 136 -4.09 5.15 -3.98
N MET A 137 -3.61 4.65 -2.82
CA MET A 137 -2.75 3.46 -2.75
C MET A 137 -3.46 2.21 -3.27
N MET A 138 -4.73 2.01 -2.90
CA MET A 138 -5.53 0.89 -3.42
C MET A 138 -5.70 0.97 -4.93
N MET A 139 -5.94 2.17 -5.47
CA MET A 139 -6.03 2.37 -6.92
C MET A 139 -4.70 2.05 -7.62
N ALA A 140 -3.58 2.48 -7.06
CA ALA A 140 -2.25 2.17 -7.59
C ALA A 140 -1.95 0.65 -7.58
N LEU A 141 -2.30 -0.04 -6.49
CA LEU A 141 -2.17 -1.49 -6.40
C LEU A 141 -3.06 -2.19 -7.44
N THR A 142 -4.33 -1.76 -7.54
CA THR A 142 -5.29 -2.33 -8.50
C THR A 142 -4.80 -2.13 -9.94
N LEU A 143 -4.25 -0.96 -10.27
CA LEU A 143 -3.64 -0.71 -11.57
C LEU A 143 -2.47 -1.65 -11.84
N ALA A 144 -1.53 -1.77 -10.89
CA ALA A 144 -0.36 -2.63 -11.02
C ALA A 144 -0.75 -4.09 -11.28
N VAL A 145 -1.72 -4.61 -10.51
CA VAL A 145 -2.23 -5.98 -10.67
C VAL A 145 -2.96 -6.15 -12.00
N THR A 146 -3.81 -5.18 -12.39
CA THR A 146 -4.53 -5.21 -13.67
C THR A 146 -3.55 -5.25 -14.86
N LEU A 147 -2.51 -4.42 -14.82
CA LEU A 147 -1.47 -4.40 -15.86
C LEU A 147 -0.65 -5.70 -15.88
N LEU A 148 -0.33 -6.27 -14.71
CA LEU A 148 0.36 -7.55 -14.61
C LEU A 148 -0.46 -8.67 -15.27
N LEU A 149 -1.76 -8.76 -14.96
CA LEU A 149 -2.68 -9.72 -15.56
C LEU A 149 -2.80 -9.53 -17.07
N ALA A 150 -2.92 -8.26 -17.53
CA ALA A 150 -2.96 -7.94 -18.96
C ALA A 150 -1.69 -8.39 -19.69
N VAL A 151 -0.50 -8.12 -19.15
CA VAL A 151 0.78 -8.52 -19.73
C VAL A 151 0.91 -10.03 -19.80
N ARG A 152 0.48 -10.77 -18.78
CA ARG A 152 0.46 -12.24 -18.81
C ARG A 152 -0.39 -12.76 -19.95
N ARG A 153 -1.56 -12.19 -20.22
CA ARG A 153 -2.44 -12.59 -21.33
C ARG A 153 -1.85 -12.26 -22.70
N VAL A 154 -1.20 -11.09 -22.84
CA VAL A 154 -0.47 -10.73 -24.06
C VAL A 154 0.65 -11.73 -24.34
N SER A 155 1.42 -12.13 -23.35
CA SER A 155 2.54 -13.07 -23.50
C SER A 155 2.12 -14.48 -23.89
N THR A 156 0.87 -14.87 -23.60
CA THR A 156 0.29 -16.17 -23.95
C THR A 156 -0.51 -16.13 -25.28
N GLY A 157 -0.49 -15.01 -26.01
CA GLY A 157 -1.22 -14.84 -27.26
C GLY A 157 -2.74 -14.69 -27.11
N GLN A 158 -3.25 -14.59 -25.89
CA GLN A 158 -4.67 -14.45 -25.59
C GLN A 158 -5.10 -12.96 -25.60
N LEU A 159 -4.89 -12.28 -26.70
CA LEU A 159 -5.24 -10.85 -26.85
C LEU A 159 -6.75 -10.55 -26.91
N GLY A 160 -7.59 -11.58 -26.88
CA GLY A 160 -9.04 -11.48 -27.06
C GLY A 160 -9.77 -10.62 -26.02
N VAL A 161 -10.98 -11.04 -25.68
CA VAL A 161 -11.97 -10.35 -24.82
C VAL A 161 -11.39 -9.78 -23.51
N LEU A 162 -10.33 -10.38 -22.94
CA LEU A 162 -9.71 -9.94 -21.70
C LEU A 162 -8.99 -8.59 -21.81
N ALA A 163 -8.45 -8.22 -22.97
CA ALA A 163 -7.84 -6.90 -23.16
C ALA A 163 -8.89 -5.79 -23.00
N TRP A 164 -10.12 -6.02 -23.45
CA TRP A 164 -11.25 -5.11 -23.30
C TRP A 164 -11.70 -4.92 -21.84
N VAL A 165 -11.47 -5.91 -20.98
CA VAL A 165 -11.78 -5.80 -19.55
C VAL A 165 -10.70 -4.98 -18.81
N HIS A 166 -9.43 -5.20 -19.13
CA HIS A 166 -8.34 -4.51 -18.40
C HIS A 166 -8.27 -3.01 -18.67
N LEU A 167 -8.58 -2.57 -19.89
CA LEU A 167 -8.53 -1.15 -20.24
C LEU A 167 -9.56 -0.31 -19.47
N PRO A 168 -10.86 -0.66 -19.42
CA PRO A 168 -11.83 0.06 -18.61
C PRO A 168 -11.47 0.10 -17.13
N ILE A 169 -10.98 -1.01 -16.57
CA ILE A 169 -10.53 -1.07 -15.18
C ILE A 169 -9.36 -0.11 -14.96
N ALA A 170 -8.35 -0.12 -15.83
CA ALA A 170 -7.21 0.78 -15.72
C ALA A 170 -7.66 2.26 -15.77
N LEU A 171 -8.53 2.61 -16.72
CA LEU A 171 -9.07 3.96 -16.84
C LEU A 171 -9.87 4.37 -15.58
N LEU A 172 -10.73 3.49 -15.07
CA LEU A 172 -11.49 3.73 -13.85
C LEU A 172 -10.57 4.03 -12.66
N VAL A 173 -9.60 3.16 -12.40
CA VAL A 173 -8.75 3.31 -11.21
C VAL A 173 -7.80 4.50 -11.33
N ILE A 174 -7.32 4.83 -12.55
CA ILE A 174 -6.53 6.04 -12.78
C ILE A 174 -7.38 7.28 -12.52
N ALA A 175 -8.60 7.35 -13.08
CA ALA A 175 -9.50 8.47 -12.87
C ALA A 175 -9.80 8.69 -11.38
N VAL A 176 -10.17 7.63 -10.65
CA VAL A 176 -10.44 7.72 -9.21
C VAL A 176 -9.19 8.12 -8.43
N ALA A 177 -8.02 7.57 -8.76
CA ALA A 177 -6.78 7.95 -8.08
C ALA A 177 -6.46 9.44 -8.26
N LEU A 178 -6.64 9.99 -9.47
CA LEU A 178 -6.45 11.43 -9.73
C LEU A 178 -7.46 12.28 -8.95
N LEU A 179 -8.72 11.84 -8.89
CA LEU A 179 -9.78 12.53 -8.12
C LEU A 179 -9.50 12.54 -6.61
N THR A 180 -8.69 11.63 -6.08
CA THR A 180 -8.27 11.70 -4.67
C THR A 180 -7.37 12.90 -4.38
N GLN A 181 -6.74 13.50 -5.39
CA GLN A 181 -5.73 14.56 -5.25
C GLN A 181 -4.61 14.20 -4.27
N SER A 182 -4.22 12.94 -4.22
CA SER A 182 -3.13 12.42 -3.38
C SER A 182 -1.81 12.48 -4.12
N ARG A 183 -0.87 13.32 -3.66
CA ARG A 183 0.49 13.37 -4.23
C ARG A 183 1.21 12.02 -4.12
N ALA A 184 1.10 11.36 -2.96
CA ALA A 184 1.66 10.04 -2.77
C ALA A 184 1.02 9.00 -3.71
N GLY A 185 -0.32 9.09 -3.92
CA GLY A 185 -1.05 8.26 -4.86
C GLY A 185 -0.57 8.41 -6.30
N ALA A 186 -0.30 9.64 -6.75
CA ALA A 186 0.22 9.89 -8.09
C ALA A 186 1.61 9.24 -8.31
N VAL A 187 2.51 9.35 -7.34
CA VAL A 187 3.82 8.67 -7.37
C VAL A 187 3.65 7.15 -7.40
N LEU A 188 2.75 6.60 -6.59
CA LEU A 188 2.51 5.16 -6.54
C LEU A 188 1.85 4.63 -7.82
N LEU A 189 0.99 5.41 -8.49
CA LEU A 189 0.46 5.05 -9.82
C LEU A 189 1.60 4.91 -10.83
N ALA A 190 2.51 5.87 -10.88
CA ALA A 190 3.67 5.81 -11.77
C ALA A 190 4.55 4.59 -11.47
N LEU A 191 4.82 4.31 -10.20
CA LEU A 191 5.57 3.13 -9.76
C LEU A 191 4.82 1.82 -10.08
N GLY A 192 3.50 1.79 -9.97
CA GLY A 192 2.66 0.63 -10.28
C GLY A 192 2.71 0.18 -11.74
N VAL A 193 3.05 1.09 -12.66
CA VAL A 193 3.23 0.75 -14.09
C VAL A 193 4.58 0.09 -14.37
N LEU A 194 5.62 0.32 -13.55
CA LEU A 194 6.98 -0.15 -13.80
C LEU A 194 7.11 -1.68 -13.98
N PRO A 195 6.49 -2.55 -13.15
CA PRO A 195 6.58 -3.99 -13.34
C PRO A 195 6.08 -4.45 -14.71
N ALA A 196 4.94 -3.91 -15.15
CA ALA A 196 4.38 -4.21 -16.46
C ALA A 196 5.30 -3.71 -17.59
N ALA A 197 5.85 -2.50 -17.48
CA ALA A 197 6.80 -1.95 -18.45
C ALA A 197 8.09 -2.78 -18.54
N ILE A 198 8.59 -3.30 -17.40
CA ILE A 198 9.77 -4.18 -17.36
C ILE A 198 9.46 -5.50 -18.07
N MET A 199 8.30 -6.09 -17.85
CA MET A 199 7.90 -7.34 -18.49
C MET A 199 7.73 -7.17 -20.02
N LEU A 200 7.21 -6.03 -20.45
CA LEU A 200 7.02 -5.71 -21.88
C LEU A 200 8.33 -5.33 -22.62
N ARG A 201 9.46 -5.17 -21.93
CA ARG A 201 10.75 -4.82 -22.58
C ARG A 201 11.18 -5.78 -23.70
N ARG A 202 10.67 -7.00 -23.71
CA ARG A 202 11.00 -8.03 -24.71
C ARG A 202 10.06 -8.06 -25.92
N THR A 203 8.96 -7.30 -25.89
CA THR A 203 7.99 -7.23 -26.99
C THR A 203 7.95 -5.82 -27.57
N ALA A 204 7.62 -5.70 -28.87
CA ALA A 204 7.67 -4.44 -29.66
C ALA A 204 6.77 -3.28 -29.16
N THR A 205 6.07 -3.46 -28.05
CA THR A 205 5.11 -2.52 -27.44
C THR A 205 5.74 -1.47 -26.51
N ARG A 206 7.07 -1.23 -26.61
CA ARG A 206 7.79 -0.22 -25.78
C ARG A 206 7.19 1.19 -25.89
N ALA A 207 6.68 1.56 -27.05
CA ALA A 207 6.14 2.89 -27.30
C ALA A 207 4.85 3.16 -26.50
N MET A 208 3.97 2.16 -26.33
CA MET A 208 2.70 2.33 -25.59
C MET A 208 2.92 2.41 -24.08
N ALA A 209 3.86 1.63 -23.53
CA ALA A 209 4.18 1.67 -22.10
C ALA A 209 4.86 2.99 -21.70
N LEU A 210 5.75 3.50 -22.55
CA LEU A 210 6.39 4.82 -22.36
C LEU A 210 5.40 5.97 -22.52
N GLY A 211 4.46 5.89 -23.46
CA GLY A 211 3.40 6.89 -23.63
C GLY A 211 2.48 6.98 -22.40
N GLY A 212 2.12 5.84 -21.82
CA GLY A 212 1.33 5.80 -20.58
C GLY A 212 2.07 6.41 -19.38
N LEU A 213 3.37 6.12 -19.24
CA LEU A 213 4.21 6.71 -18.18
C LEU A 213 4.36 8.23 -18.32
N VAL A 214 4.49 8.73 -19.56
CA VAL A 214 4.57 10.17 -19.81
C VAL A 214 3.26 10.87 -19.47
N LEU A 215 2.11 10.28 -19.81
CA LEU A 215 0.80 10.86 -19.50
C LEU A 215 0.54 10.90 -17.99
N ILE A 216 0.94 9.85 -17.24
CA ILE A 216 0.83 9.81 -15.77
C ILE A 216 1.79 10.82 -15.14
N GLY A 217 3.01 10.94 -15.66
CA GLY A 217 4.00 11.91 -15.20
C GLY A 217 3.58 13.37 -15.44
N LEU A 218 2.99 13.65 -16.59
CA LEU A 218 2.45 14.99 -16.93
C LEU A 218 1.22 15.32 -16.07
N GLY A 219 0.33 14.35 -15.78
CA GLY A 219 -0.79 14.53 -14.87
C GLY A 219 -0.35 14.80 -13.43
N ALA A 220 0.73 14.16 -12.97
CA ALA A 220 1.30 14.37 -11.65
C ALA A 220 2.03 15.73 -11.49
N ALA A 221 2.54 16.29 -12.58
CA ALA A 221 3.20 17.61 -12.58
C ALA A 221 2.20 18.78 -12.51
N TRP A 222 0.91 18.53 -12.78
CA TRP A 222 -0.16 19.53 -12.73
C TRP A 222 -0.87 19.58 -11.38
N LEU A 223 -0.59 18.66 -10.47
CA LEU A 223 -1.11 18.56 -9.10
C LEU A 223 -0.11 19.09 -8.06
#